data_7f71e95c49169e1352101cdaa1d47444
#
_entry.id   7f71e95c49169e1352101cdaa1d47444
#
_cell.length_a   1.000
_cell.length_b   1.000
_cell.length_c   1.000
_cell.angle_alpha   90.00
_cell.angle_beta   90.00
_cell.angle_gamma   90.00
#
_symmetry.space_group_name_H-M   'P 1'
#
loop_
_entity.id
_entity.type
_entity.pdbx_description
1 polymer ?
#
loop_
_entity_poly.entity_id
_entity_poly.type
_entity_poly.pdbx_seq_one_letter_code
_entity_poly.pdbx_strand_id
1 'polypeptide(L)'
;MDTATAEVAPSASVIVIDPSGHRSRVDLAPLPFKIGRQADNDLILRDSRASRVHARIVREGREYTIEDAGSRHGVYVNGKRVESHALRNSDRIEFGFPDSYQLIFAMEGAELNRLIDQFGAHEKSGPIGGAPGAGANLAKLRAILDVARTLQTGLSLQDVLNSVVDAALAITGAERGFLLLRTSGDLETRVARNRQGATLPASDLRVPRRVIKRALEQRRDLFSMNFDPQGTGEFQPERSVVDLELRSVISVPLVRIGKLRGDATNVLSTAEETAGVLYMDSRLDTADLAGGNRELLQTLAIEASTILENARLLEEERIKQKIEEELDVARTIQQSLLPRSLPADGWFRACGSSVASHQVGGDYYDVIPSGPQAWTAVVADVSGKGVSSALLAALLQGAFLAVSHDDAALHKRLERINVFLNERTAGEKYATVFYCLLERAGLLHYVNAGHCPPLIVRQAGGIESLAATAMPVGLIESAEFEVSETAMASGDKIVIYTDGVTEAQNLQGEFFGRQRLRQVVAEHHADSCQGLHEAVQSAVAAFTESASQADDITLVVIEYRGEY
;
A
#
# COMPACT_ATOMS: atom_id res chain seq x y z
N MET A 1 -35.29 7.91 24.65
CA MET A 1 -34.95 7.78 23.23
C MET A 1 -33.77 6.85 23.17
N ASP A 2 -34.08 5.56 22.94
CA ASP A 2 -33.09 4.47 22.90
C ASP A 2 -32.23 4.57 21.64
N THR A 3 -30.95 4.79 21.81
CA THR A 3 -29.97 4.59 20.74
C THR A 3 -29.66 3.10 20.66
N ALA A 4 -30.38 2.40 19.78
CA ALA A 4 -30.06 1.05 19.39
C ALA A 4 -28.65 1.07 18.72
N THR A 5 -27.66 0.51 19.41
CA THR A 5 -26.37 0.12 18.83
C THR A 5 -26.63 -0.87 17.71
N ALA A 6 -26.37 -0.48 16.46
CA ALA A 6 -26.40 -1.38 15.31
C ALA A 6 -25.29 -2.43 15.54
N GLU A 7 -25.70 -3.65 15.90
CA GLU A 7 -24.82 -4.83 15.96
C GLU A 7 -24.26 -5.07 14.55
N VAL A 8 -22.97 -4.82 14.36
CA VAL A 8 -22.26 -5.16 13.13
C VAL A 8 -22.35 -6.68 12.95
N ALA A 9 -23.03 -7.11 11.90
CA ALA A 9 -23.18 -8.53 11.61
C ALA A 9 -21.81 -9.15 11.28
N PRO A 10 -21.48 -10.36 11.80
CA PRO A 10 -20.18 -10.98 11.58
C PRO A 10 -19.89 -11.13 10.09
N SER A 11 -18.72 -10.71 9.66
CA SER A 11 -18.23 -10.91 8.30
C SER A 11 -17.82 -12.36 8.11
N ALA A 12 -18.04 -12.91 6.90
CA ALA A 12 -17.62 -14.25 6.55
C ALA A 12 -16.72 -14.23 5.32
N SER A 13 -15.81 -15.19 5.24
CA SER A 13 -14.88 -15.35 4.14
C SER A 13 -14.70 -16.82 3.79
N VAL A 14 -14.12 -17.10 2.64
CA VAL A 14 -13.66 -18.45 2.27
C VAL A 14 -12.16 -18.43 2.01
N ILE A 15 -11.45 -19.44 2.52
CA ILE A 15 -10.07 -19.70 2.16
C ILE A 15 -10.11 -20.61 0.94
N VAL A 16 -9.67 -20.11 -0.20
CA VAL A 16 -9.61 -20.81 -1.47
C VAL A 16 -8.27 -21.51 -1.58
N ILE A 17 -8.27 -22.81 -1.85
CA ILE A 17 -7.09 -23.59 -2.16
C ILE A 17 -7.22 -24.02 -3.62
N ASP A 18 -6.37 -23.53 -4.49
CA ASP A 18 -6.37 -23.89 -5.90
C ASP A 18 -5.69 -25.25 -6.17
N PRO A 19 -5.79 -25.80 -7.39
CA PRO A 19 -5.17 -27.07 -7.75
C PRO A 19 -3.65 -27.12 -7.58
N SER A 20 -2.97 -25.97 -7.54
CA SER A 20 -1.52 -25.87 -7.31
C SER A 20 -1.17 -25.82 -5.81
N GLY A 21 -2.19 -25.79 -4.94
CA GLY A 21 -2.04 -25.68 -3.48
C GLY A 21 -1.90 -24.25 -2.97
N HIS A 22 -2.06 -23.25 -3.85
CA HIS A 22 -2.08 -21.84 -3.47
C HIS A 22 -3.33 -21.52 -2.64
N ARG A 23 -3.15 -20.75 -1.55
CA ARG A 23 -4.23 -20.36 -0.63
C ARG A 23 -4.47 -18.87 -0.71
N SER A 24 -5.73 -18.48 -0.87
CA SER A 24 -6.15 -17.07 -0.84
C SER A 24 -7.42 -16.94 0.00
N ARG A 25 -7.59 -15.79 0.65
CA ARG A 25 -8.81 -15.46 1.38
C ARG A 25 -9.67 -14.54 0.51
N VAL A 26 -10.95 -14.90 0.40
CA VAL A 26 -11.95 -14.14 -0.34
C VAL A 26 -13.10 -13.81 0.60
N ASP A 27 -13.38 -12.53 0.78
CA ASP A 27 -14.51 -12.08 1.58
C ASP A 27 -15.82 -12.36 0.83
N LEU A 28 -16.85 -12.87 1.53
CA LEU A 28 -18.15 -13.18 0.94
C LEU A 28 -19.00 -11.92 0.76
N ALA A 29 -18.56 -11.03 -0.13
CA ALA A 29 -19.26 -9.81 -0.50
C ALA A 29 -18.98 -9.49 -1.99
N PRO A 30 -20.01 -9.10 -2.78
CA PRO A 30 -21.41 -8.99 -2.41
C PRO A 30 -22.13 -10.34 -2.30
N LEU A 31 -23.33 -10.37 -1.74
CA LEU A 31 -24.18 -11.55 -1.68
C LEU A 31 -25.40 -11.37 -2.62
N PRO A 32 -25.87 -12.43 -3.31
CA PRO A 32 -25.38 -13.80 -3.31
C PRO A 32 -23.99 -13.92 -3.99
N PHE A 33 -23.06 -14.61 -3.34
CA PHE A 33 -21.70 -14.80 -3.82
C PHE A 33 -21.63 -15.97 -4.80
N LYS A 34 -21.30 -15.70 -6.06
CA LYS A 34 -21.31 -16.68 -7.15
C LYS A 34 -19.92 -17.30 -7.35
N ILE A 35 -19.90 -18.61 -7.58
CA ILE A 35 -18.69 -19.42 -7.78
C ILE A 35 -18.83 -20.19 -9.09
N GLY A 36 -17.86 -20.11 -10.00
CA GLY A 36 -17.87 -20.84 -11.25
C GLY A 36 -16.81 -20.39 -12.23
N ARG A 37 -16.79 -20.95 -13.47
CA ARG A 37 -15.73 -20.68 -14.45
C ARG A 37 -15.93 -19.39 -15.27
N GLN A 38 -17.10 -18.78 -15.25
CA GLN A 38 -17.41 -17.57 -16.02
C GLN A 38 -16.84 -16.32 -15.34
N ALA A 39 -16.43 -15.33 -16.12
CA ALA A 39 -15.73 -14.15 -15.62
C ALA A 39 -16.60 -13.20 -14.76
N ASP A 40 -17.92 -13.35 -14.81
CA ASP A 40 -18.90 -12.59 -14.02
C ASP A 40 -19.23 -13.23 -12.65
N ASN A 41 -18.51 -14.30 -12.26
CA ASN A 41 -18.60 -14.84 -10.91
C ASN A 41 -17.68 -14.10 -9.95
N ASP A 42 -18.08 -14.01 -8.69
CA ASP A 42 -17.29 -13.39 -7.61
C ASP A 42 -16.04 -14.22 -7.27
N LEU A 43 -16.11 -15.56 -7.47
CA LEU A 43 -14.95 -16.45 -7.44
C LEU A 43 -14.86 -17.25 -8.75
N ILE A 44 -13.82 -16.96 -9.51
CA ILE A 44 -13.59 -17.62 -10.80
C ILE A 44 -12.77 -18.90 -10.61
N LEU A 45 -13.39 -20.04 -10.90
CA LEU A 45 -12.69 -21.32 -10.95
C LEU A 45 -12.05 -21.50 -12.35
N ARG A 46 -10.74 -21.37 -12.45
CA ARG A 46 -9.99 -21.53 -13.72
C ARG A 46 -9.83 -22.99 -14.09
N ASP A 47 -10.95 -23.70 -14.21
CA ASP A 47 -11.03 -25.11 -14.60
C ASP A 47 -12.19 -25.30 -15.58
N SER A 48 -11.90 -25.85 -16.74
CA SER A 48 -12.92 -26.09 -17.80
C SER A 48 -14.00 -27.09 -17.38
N ARG A 49 -13.73 -27.92 -16.36
CA ARG A 49 -14.69 -28.89 -15.79
C ARG A 49 -15.72 -28.20 -14.89
N ALA A 50 -15.42 -27.04 -14.34
CA ALA A 50 -16.36 -26.26 -13.56
C ALA A 50 -17.51 -25.72 -14.44
N SER A 51 -18.72 -25.68 -13.89
CA SER A 51 -19.88 -25.08 -14.56
C SER A 51 -19.73 -23.56 -14.66
N ARG A 52 -20.45 -22.90 -15.59
CA ARG A 52 -20.42 -21.43 -15.76
C ARG A 52 -20.69 -20.72 -14.43
N VAL A 53 -21.80 -21.05 -13.79
CA VAL A 53 -22.06 -20.83 -12.37
C VAL A 53 -22.14 -22.23 -11.77
N HIS A 54 -21.30 -22.57 -10.79
CA HIS A 54 -21.23 -23.90 -10.19
C HIS A 54 -21.97 -23.94 -8.86
N ALA A 55 -21.74 -22.94 -8.04
CA ALA A 55 -22.38 -22.79 -6.74
C ALA A 55 -22.64 -21.31 -6.44
N ARG A 56 -23.49 -21.07 -5.45
CA ARG A 56 -23.66 -19.74 -4.86
C ARG A 56 -23.73 -19.85 -3.35
N ILE A 57 -23.20 -18.84 -2.65
CA ILE A 57 -23.38 -18.69 -1.22
C ILE A 57 -24.36 -17.56 -0.98
N VAL A 58 -25.43 -17.88 -0.26
CA VAL A 58 -26.49 -16.95 0.14
C VAL A 58 -26.46 -16.75 1.64
N ARG A 59 -27.06 -15.65 2.12
CA ARG A 59 -27.17 -15.37 3.54
C ARG A 59 -28.62 -15.10 3.91
N GLU A 60 -29.12 -15.79 4.90
CA GLU A 60 -30.40 -15.55 5.52
C GLU A 60 -30.19 -15.22 7.01
N GLY A 61 -30.42 -13.97 7.36
CA GLY A 61 -30.14 -13.49 8.72
C GLY A 61 -28.66 -13.58 9.11
N ARG A 62 -28.33 -14.51 10.02
CA ARG A 62 -26.96 -14.80 10.48
C ARG A 62 -26.36 -16.08 9.86
N GLU A 63 -27.12 -16.82 9.07
CA GLU A 63 -26.70 -18.11 8.51
C GLU A 63 -26.27 -17.94 7.05
N TYR A 64 -25.15 -18.56 6.69
CA TYR A 64 -24.66 -18.68 5.33
C TYR A 64 -24.97 -20.07 4.80
N THR A 65 -25.50 -20.15 3.60
CA THR A 65 -25.88 -21.39 2.96
C THR A 65 -25.22 -21.49 1.59
N ILE A 66 -24.55 -22.61 1.29
CA ILE A 66 -24.08 -22.91 -0.06
C ILE A 66 -25.15 -23.70 -0.80
N GLU A 67 -25.36 -23.34 -2.06
CA GLU A 67 -26.33 -23.99 -2.94
C GLU A 67 -25.63 -24.42 -4.24
N ASP A 68 -25.91 -25.61 -4.70
CA ASP A 68 -25.51 -26.08 -6.04
C ASP A 68 -26.38 -25.36 -7.10
N ALA A 69 -25.75 -24.65 -8.01
CA ALA A 69 -26.44 -23.94 -9.09
C ALA A 69 -26.85 -24.84 -10.28
N GLY A 70 -27.08 -26.12 -10.05
CA GLY A 70 -27.32 -27.12 -11.10
C GLY A 70 -26.03 -27.52 -11.80
N SER A 71 -24.96 -27.67 -11.05
CA SER A 71 -23.64 -27.95 -11.60
C SER A 71 -23.52 -29.37 -12.16
N ARG A 72 -22.60 -29.53 -13.15
CA ARG A 72 -22.39 -30.85 -13.81
C ARG A 72 -21.80 -31.90 -12.87
N HIS A 73 -20.93 -31.49 -11.96
CA HIS A 73 -20.18 -32.41 -11.09
C HIS A 73 -20.65 -32.40 -9.63
N GLY A 74 -21.51 -31.46 -9.27
CA GLY A 74 -22.07 -31.31 -7.92
C GLY A 74 -21.16 -30.55 -6.96
N VAL A 75 -21.76 -30.07 -5.89
CA VAL A 75 -21.09 -29.41 -4.76
C VAL A 75 -21.00 -30.42 -3.61
N TYR A 76 -19.84 -30.47 -2.96
CA TYR A 76 -19.60 -31.36 -1.82
C TYR A 76 -19.20 -30.54 -0.61
N VAL A 77 -19.79 -30.84 0.53
CA VAL A 77 -19.40 -30.26 1.82
C VAL A 77 -18.93 -31.37 2.73
N ASN A 78 -17.69 -31.28 3.22
CA ASN A 78 -17.07 -32.32 4.06
C ASN A 78 -17.15 -33.72 3.44
N GLY A 79 -16.94 -33.84 2.12
CA GLY A 79 -16.98 -35.06 1.35
C GLY A 79 -18.38 -35.60 1.02
N LYS A 80 -19.48 -34.92 1.41
CA LYS A 80 -20.86 -35.30 1.10
C LYS A 80 -21.42 -34.37 0.03
N ARG A 81 -22.04 -34.96 -1.02
CA ARG A 81 -22.74 -34.20 -2.05
C ARG A 81 -23.97 -33.51 -1.47
N VAL A 82 -24.15 -32.23 -1.78
CA VAL A 82 -25.25 -31.41 -1.28
C VAL A 82 -25.90 -30.60 -2.41
N GLU A 83 -27.21 -30.42 -2.35
CA GLU A 83 -27.94 -29.46 -3.18
C GLU A 83 -27.98 -28.09 -2.49
N SER A 84 -28.11 -28.10 -1.15
CA SER A 84 -28.04 -26.95 -0.28
C SER A 84 -27.51 -27.36 1.08
N HIS A 85 -26.66 -26.52 1.71
CA HIS A 85 -26.07 -26.82 3.01
C HIS A 85 -25.81 -25.53 3.79
N ALA A 86 -26.28 -25.47 5.03
CA ALA A 86 -25.96 -24.38 5.96
C ALA A 86 -24.51 -24.50 6.42
N LEU A 87 -23.68 -23.53 6.01
CA LEU A 87 -22.25 -23.53 6.24
C LEU A 87 -21.90 -23.26 7.71
N ARG A 88 -21.02 -24.05 8.21
CA ARG A 88 -20.38 -23.88 9.53
C ARG A 88 -18.92 -23.52 9.34
N ASN A 89 -18.35 -22.87 10.33
CA ASN A 89 -16.92 -22.54 10.28
C ASN A 89 -16.09 -23.82 10.10
N SER A 90 -15.03 -23.73 9.27
CA SER A 90 -14.18 -24.84 8.83
C SER A 90 -14.84 -25.86 7.90
N ASP A 91 -16.07 -25.66 7.45
CA ASP A 91 -16.65 -26.51 6.42
C ASP A 91 -15.82 -26.45 5.14
N ARG A 92 -15.49 -27.66 4.62
CA ARG A 92 -14.71 -27.83 3.40
C ARG A 92 -15.65 -28.06 2.21
N ILE A 93 -15.58 -27.17 1.25
CA ILE A 93 -16.39 -27.18 0.04
C ILE A 93 -15.52 -27.66 -1.13
N GLU A 94 -16.02 -28.62 -1.91
CA GLU A 94 -15.36 -29.20 -3.08
C GLU A 94 -16.34 -29.29 -4.25
N PHE A 95 -15.83 -29.34 -5.50
CA PHE A 95 -16.66 -29.20 -6.71
C PHE A 95 -16.79 -30.52 -7.52
N GLY A 96 -16.59 -31.64 -6.89
CA GLY A 96 -16.92 -32.99 -7.44
C GLY A 96 -16.04 -33.49 -8.57
N PHE A 97 -14.82 -32.95 -8.76
CA PHE A 97 -13.80 -33.46 -9.66
C PHE A 97 -12.41 -33.49 -8.99
N PRO A 98 -11.55 -34.48 -9.28
CA PRO A 98 -10.27 -34.65 -8.62
C PRO A 98 -9.34 -33.46 -8.93
N ASP A 99 -8.43 -33.17 -7.99
CA ASP A 99 -7.47 -32.08 -8.08
C ASP A 99 -8.12 -30.71 -8.38
N SER A 100 -9.26 -30.44 -7.74
CA SER A 100 -10.05 -29.24 -7.90
C SER A 100 -9.72 -28.19 -6.84
N TYR A 101 -10.32 -27.01 -7.01
CA TYR A 101 -10.39 -26.01 -5.96
C TYR A 101 -11.07 -26.57 -4.71
N GLN A 102 -10.55 -26.18 -3.54
CA GLN A 102 -11.16 -26.46 -2.25
C GLN A 102 -11.39 -25.13 -1.54
N LEU A 103 -12.55 -24.95 -0.94
CA LEU A 103 -12.85 -23.78 -0.15
C LEU A 103 -13.03 -24.19 1.31
N ILE A 104 -12.50 -23.40 2.23
CA ILE A 104 -12.75 -23.57 3.66
C ILE A 104 -13.52 -22.33 4.11
N PHE A 105 -14.73 -22.52 4.61
CA PHE A 105 -15.59 -21.44 5.10
C PHE A 105 -15.10 -20.94 6.46
N ALA A 106 -14.98 -19.61 6.62
CA ALA A 106 -14.54 -18.97 7.86
C ALA A 106 -15.46 -17.80 8.25
N MET A 107 -15.93 -17.79 9.49
CA MET A 107 -16.73 -16.72 10.09
C MET A 107 -15.92 -15.97 11.16
N GLU A 108 -15.88 -14.65 11.10
CA GLU A 108 -15.23 -13.84 12.13
C GLU A 108 -16.04 -13.86 13.44
N GLY A 109 -15.39 -14.27 14.53
CA GLY A 109 -15.88 -14.11 15.91
C GLY A 109 -16.97 -15.08 16.41
N ALA A 110 -17.57 -15.95 15.56
CA ALA A 110 -18.70 -16.77 15.97
C ALA A 110 -18.34 -18.11 16.64
N GLU A 111 -17.17 -18.66 16.38
CA GLU A 111 -16.77 -19.97 16.89
C GLU A 111 -16.37 -19.96 18.36
N LEU A 112 -15.67 -18.93 18.78
CA LEU A 112 -15.21 -18.80 20.16
C LEU A 112 -16.40 -18.74 21.14
N ASN A 113 -17.43 -18.00 20.78
CA ASN A 113 -18.64 -17.89 21.62
C ASN A 113 -19.48 -19.19 21.63
N ARG A 114 -19.59 -19.92 20.49
CA ARG A 114 -20.29 -21.21 20.44
C ARG A 114 -19.56 -22.31 21.21
N LEU A 115 -18.23 -22.37 21.12
CA LEU A 115 -17.42 -23.31 21.91
C LEU A 115 -17.53 -23.02 23.40
N ILE A 116 -17.51 -21.74 23.80
CA ILE A 116 -17.70 -21.34 25.19
C ILE A 116 -19.10 -21.74 25.68
N ASP A 117 -20.15 -21.55 24.89
CA ASP A 117 -21.53 -21.89 25.25
C ASP A 117 -21.77 -23.40 25.31
N GLN A 118 -21.18 -24.19 24.39
CA GLN A 118 -21.27 -25.65 24.41
C GLN A 118 -20.56 -26.29 25.62
N PHE A 119 -19.44 -25.71 26.06
CA PHE A 119 -18.70 -26.22 27.21
C PHE A 119 -19.22 -25.67 28.54
N GLY A 120 -19.74 -24.46 28.59
CA GLY A 120 -20.45 -23.94 29.78
C GLY A 120 -21.74 -24.69 30.13
N ALA A 121 -22.37 -25.32 29.15
CA ALA A 121 -23.55 -26.16 29.36
C ALA A 121 -23.22 -27.56 29.90
N HIS A 122 -21.98 -28.07 29.69
CA HIS A 122 -21.56 -29.41 30.15
C HIS A 122 -21.02 -29.44 31.59
N GLU A 123 -20.65 -28.30 32.18
CA GLU A 123 -20.22 -28.24 33.60
C GLU A 123 -21.38 -28.41 34.62
N LYS A 124 -22.64 -28.41 34.14
CA LYS A 124 -23.83 -28.58 35.00
C LYS A 124 -24.37 -30.02 35.08
N SER A 125 -23.75 -30.97 34.38
CA SER A 125 -24.17 -32.39 34.45
C SER A 125 -23.05 -33.25 35.05
N GLY A 126 -23.32 -33.90 36.13
CA GLY A 126 -22.43 -34.62 37.03
C GLY A 126 -21.49 -35.71 36.44
N PRO A 127 -20.72 -36.44 37.24
CA PRO A 127 -19.55 -37.17 36.82
C PRO A 127 -19.91 -38.42 35.98
N ILE A 128 -19.51 -38.44 34.74
CA ILE A 128 -19.56 -39.64 33.86
C ILE A 128 -18.17 -40.25 33.80
N GLY A 129 -18.11 -41.55 34.07
CA GLY A 129 -16.92 -42.37 34.19
C GLY A 129 -15.95 -42.27 33.04
N GLY A 130 -14.67 -42.33 33.37
CA GLY A 130 -13.56 -42.12 32.47
C GLY A 130 -13.41 -43.15 31.36
N ALA A 131 -13.47 -42.67 30.14
CA ALA A 131 -12.82 -43.32 29.01
C ALA A 131 -11.38 -42.76 28.87
N PRO A 132 -10.35 -43.59 28.67
CA PRO A 132 -8.97 -43.10 28.49
C PRO A 132 -8.89 -42.34 27.15
N GLY A 133 -8.82 -41.01 27.22
CA GLY A 133 -8.77 -40.12 26.06
C GLY A 133 -9.51 -38.80 26.22
N ALA A 134 -10.51 -38.72 27.10
CA ALA A 134 -11.29 -37.49 27.30
C ALA A 134 -10.46 -36.33 27.90
N GLY A 135 -9.52 -36.63 28.80
CA GLY A 135 -8.65 -35.62 29.41
C GLY A 135 -7.62 -35.01 28.45
N ALA A 136 -7.12 -35.83 27.51
CA ALA A 136 -6.17 -35.36 26.49
C ALA A 136 -6.83 -34.42 25.47
N ASN A 137 -8.07 -34.72 25.07
CA ASN A 137 -8.82 -33.86 24.15
C ASN A 137 -9.23 -32.53 24.81
N LEU A 138 -9.53 -32.53 26.11
CA LEU A 138 -9.83 -31.30 26.86
C LEU A 138 -8.61 -30.39 26.98
N ALA A 139 -7.41 -30.95 27.20
CA ALA A 139 -6.16 -30.20 27.25
C ALA A 139 -5.82 -29.55 25.89
N LYS A 140 -6.06 -30.27 24.79
CA LYS A 140 -5.86 -29.78 23.42
C LYS A 140 -6.81 -28.61 23.10
N LEU A 141 -8.07 -28.71 23.46
CA LEU A 141 -9.07 -27.65 23.31
C LEU A 141 -8.74 -26.41 24.17
N ARG A 142 -8.27 -26.62 25.41
CA ARG A 142 -7.79 -25.51 26.25
C ARG A 142 -6.63 -24.76 25.61
N ALA A 143 -5.67 -25.46 25.03
CA ALA A 143 -4.53 -24.82 24.37
C ALA A 143 -4.95 -23.93 23.19
N ILE A 144 -5.94 -24.35 22.39
CA ILE A 144 -6.50 -23.53 21.29
C ILE A 144 -7.27 -22.32 21.83
N LEU A 145 -8.06 -22.49 22.91
CA LEU A 145 -8.79 -21.42 23.56
C LEU A 145 -7.84 -20.40 24.20
N ASP A 146 -6.71 -20.83 24.74
CA ASP A 146 -5.71 -19.94 25.31
C ASP A 146 -5.04 -19.09 24.23
N VAL A 147 -4.76 -19.65 23.04
CA VAL A 147 -4.29 -18.88 21.87
C VAL A 147 -5.32 -17.83 21.48
N ALA A 148 -6.60 -18.22 21.37
CA ALA A 148 -7.67 -17.31 20.99
C ALA A 148 -7.92 -16.19 22.04
N ARG A 149 -7.79 -16.49 23.33
CA ARG A 149 -7.86 -15.49 24.42
C ARG A 149 -6.68 -14.54 24.40
N THR A 150 -5.49 -15.05 24.12
CA THR A 150 -4.25 -14.28 24.03
C THR A 150 -4.38 -13.19 22.94
N LEU A 151 -5.08 -13.51 21.85
CA LEU A 151 -5.41 -12.56 20.77
C LEU A 151 -6.34 -11.41 21.20
N GLN A 152 -7.26 -11.67 22.13
CA GLN A 152 -8.25 -10.66 22.58
C GLN A 152 -7.73 -9.73 23.68
N THR A 153 -6.65 -10.11 24.37
CA THR A 153 -6.16 -9.39 25.56
C THR A 153 -5.08 -8.35 25.31
N GLY A 154 -4.77 -8.03 24.02
CA GLY A 154 -3.79 -7.00 23.69
C GLY A 154 -2.34 -7.35 24.07
N LEU A 155 -2.01 -8.62 24.21
CA LEU A 155 -0.67 -9.13 24.48
C LEU A 155 0.26 -8.92 23.27
N SER A 156 1.57 -8.97 23.51
CA SER A 156 2.55 -8.77 22.45
C SER A 156 2.46 -9.88 21.40
N LEU A 157 2.84 -9.58 20.14
CA LEU A 157 2.96 -10.58 19.08
C LEU A 157 3.79 -11.79 19.52
N GLN A 158 4.84 -11.56 20.34
CA GLN A 158 5.71 -12.62 20.85
C GLN A 158 4.97 -13.59 21.76
N ASP A 159 4.07 -13.10 22.62
CA ASP A 159 3.26 -13.94 23.53
C ASP A 159 2.28 -14.80 22.74
N VAL A 160 1.69 -14.24 21.68
CA VAL A 160 0.80 -14.98 20.79
C VAL A 160 1.55 -16.10 20.07
N LEU A 161 2.74 -15.81 19.52
CA LEU A 161 3.58 -16.81 18.85
C LEU A 161 4.04 -17.92 19.80
N ASN A 162 4.36 -17.57 21.04
CA ASN A 162 4.67 -18.54 22.10
C ASN A 162 3.47 -19.48 22.34
N SER A 163 2.26 -18.92 22.48
CA SER A 163 1.03 -19.69 22.71
C SER A 163 0.70 -20.63 21.55
N VAL A 164 0.97 -20.23 20.30
CA VAL A 164 0.82 -21.08 19.10
C VAL A 164 1.72 -22.32 19.20
N VAL A 165 3.00 -22.13 19.57
CA VAL A 165 3.95 -23.25 19.69
C VAL A 165 3.57 -24.15 20.87
N ASP A 166 3.16 -23.59 22.00
CA ASP A 166 2.70 -24.36 23.17
C ASP A 166 1.45 -25.19 22.86
N ALA A 167 0.48 -24.62 22.12
CA ALA A 167 -0.69 -25.33 21.66
C ALA A 167 -0.33 -26.48 20.69
N ALA A 168 0.60 -26.25 19.77
CA ALA A 168 1.08 -27.28 18.86
C ALA A 168 1.76 -28.44 19.60
N LEU A 169 2.57 -28.14 20.62
CA LEU A 169 3.20 -29.13 21.50
C LEU A 169 2.15 -29.92 22.30
N ALA A 170 1.12 -29.26 22.81
CA ALA A 170 0.03 -29.90 23.55
C ALA A 170 -0.80 -30.84 22.64
N ILE A 171 -1.04 -30.44 21.38
CA ILE A 171 -1.77 -31.25 20.40
C ILE A 171 -0.98 -32.50 19.99
N THR A 172 0.33 -32.35 19.72
CA THR A 172 1.18 -33.41 19.17
C THR A 172 1.83 -34.30 20.23
N GLY A 173 2.01 -33.76 21.44
CA GLY A 173 2.82 -34.43 22.47
C GLY A 173 4.32 -34.44 22.17
N ALA A 174 4.79 -33.66 21.19
CA ALA A 174 6.20 -33.56 20.84
C ALA A 174 7.04 -32.97 21.99
N GLU A 175 8.35 -33.21 21.98
CA GLU A 175 9.27 -32.72 23.01
C GLU A 175 9.67 -31.27 22.80
N ARG A 176 9.89 -30.88 21.52
CA ARG A 176 10.33 -29.54 21.15
C ARG A 176 9.46 -28.98 20.03
N GLY A 177 9.20 -27.69 20.09
CA GLY A 177 8.47 -26.94 19.09
C GLY A 177 9.18 -25.65 18.71
N PHE A 178 9.14 -25.34 17.43
CA PHE A 178 9.80 -24.17 16.87
C PHE A 178 8.84 -23.46 15.91
N LEU A 179 8.87 -22.14 15.95
CA LEU A 179 8.31 -21.29 14.92
C LEU A 179 9.47 -20.59 14.19
N LEU A 180 9.63 -20.93 12.92
CA LEU A 180 10.63 -20.32 12.06
C LEU A 180 9.92 -19.39 11.09
N LEU A 181 10.35 -18.15 11.02
CA LEU A 181 9.83 -17.14 10.09
C LEU A 181 10.84 -16.79 9.03
N ARG A 182 10.37 -16.44 7.85
CA ARG A 182 11.22 -15.98 6.75
C ARG A 182 11.54 -14.50 6.92
N THR A 183 12.83 -14.19 7.07
CA THR A 183 13.37 -12.82 7.14
C THR A 183 14.42 -12.67 6.04
N SER A 184 14.22 -11.73 5.11
CA SER A 184 15.19 -11.44 4.02
C SER A 184 15.66 -12.67 3.20
N GLY A 185 14.78 -13.68 3.05
CA GLY A 185 15.07 -14.90 2.28
C GLY A 185 15.49 -16.11 3.11
N ASP A 186 15.99 -15.93 4.31
CA ASP A 186 16.39 -17.00 5.24
C ASP A 186 15.33 -17.28 6.31
N LEU A 187 15.40 -18.49 6.90
CA LEU A 187 14.55 -18.89 8.02
C LEU A 187 15.24 -18.61 9.34
N GLU A 188 14.62 -17.76 10.14
CA GLU A 188 15.05 -17.45 11.51
C GLU A 188 14.11 -18.08 12.54
N THR A 189 14.68 -18.63 13.60
CA THR A 189 13.91 -19.14 14.73
C THR A 189 13.40 -17.98 15.57
N ARG A 190 12.09 -17.77 15.59
CA ARG A 190 11.44 -16.74 16.41
C ARG A 190 10.98 -17.26 17.75
N VAL A 191 10.53 -18.51 17.80
CA VAL A 191 10.10 -19.20 19.02
C VAL A 191 10.71 -20.58 19.05
N ALA A 192 11.23 -20.99 20.20
CA ALA A 192 11.70 -22.35 20.44
C ALA A 192 11.32 -22.73 21.89
N ARG A 193 10.48 -23.75 22.03
CA ARG A 193 9.91 -24.14 23.33
C ARG A 193 9.94 -25.64 23.53
N ASN A 194 10.00 -26.08 24.78
CA ASN A 194 9.84 -27.48 25.14
C ASN A 194 8.39 -27.78 25.57
N ARG A 195 8.11 -29.05 25.81
CA ARG A 195 6.78 -29.53 26.21
C ARG A 195 6.23 -28.92 27.50
N GLN A 196 7.12 -28.41 28.39
CA GLN A 196 6.74 -27.72 29.62
C GLN A 196 6.48 -26.22 29.43
N GLY A 197 6.54 -25.73 28.22
CA GLY A 197 6.35 -24.31 27.91
C GLY A 197 7.55 -23.42 28.25
N ALA A 198 8.75 -23.99 28.46
CA ALA A 198 9.97 -23.24 28.70
C ALA A 198 10.72 -22.97 27.37
N THR A 199 11.37 -21.81 27.28
CA THR A 199 12.21 -21.47 26.12
C THR A 199 13.44 -22.37 26.08
N LEU A 200 13.76 -22.90 24.90
CA LEU A 200 14.92 -23.76 24.68
C LEU A 200 16.23 -22.95 24.72
N PRO A 201 17.30 -23.51 25.32
CA PRO A 201 18.62 -22.89 25.29
C PRO A 201 19.24 -22.92 23.89
N ALA A 202 20.19 -22.05 23.63
CA ALA A 202 20.85 -21.91 22.32
C ALA A 202 21.50 -23.22 21.81
N SER A 203 21.93 -24.11 22.71
CA SER A 203 22.46 -25.44 22.39
C SER A 203 21.45 -26.36 21.70
N ASP A 204 20.16 -26.17 21.98
CA ASP A 204 19.07 -27.05 21.55
C ASP A 204 18.27 -26.50 20.36
N LEU A 205 18.74 -25.42 19.73
CA LEU A 205 18.07 -24.79 18.59
C LEU A 205 18.36 -25.47 17.24
N ARG A 206 19.09 -26.59 17.23
CA ARG A 206 19.37 -27.33 15.99
C ARG A 206 18.13 -28.01 15.46
N VAL A 207 17.80 -27.76 14.19
CA VAL A 207 16.68 -28.35 13.44
C VAL A 207 17.14 -28.91 12.11
N PRO A 208 16.50 -29.96 11.56
CA PRO A 208 16.87 -30.54 10.26
C PRO A 208 16.41 -29.62 9.12
N ARG A 209 17.27 -28.69 8.68
CA ARG A 209 16.94 -27.66 7.67
C ARG A 209 16.41 -28.21 6.36
N ARG A 210 16.83 -29.42 5.93
CA ARG A 210 16.37 -30.03 4.68
C ARG A 210 14.90 -30.46 4.77
N VAL A 211 14.47 -31.02 5.90
CA VAL A 211 13.06 -31.39 6.15
C VAL A 211 12.17 -30.16 6.09
N ILE A 212 12.62 -29.08 6.75
CA ILE A 212 11.91 -27.80 6.74
C ILE A 212 11.82 -27.22 5.32
N LYS A 213 12.95 -27.22 4.58
CA LYS A 213 12.98 -26.73 3.20
C LYS A 213 12.04 -27.52 2.29
N ARG A 214 11.97 -28.83 2.45
CA ARG A 214 11.07 -29.71 1.68
C ARG A 214 9.58 -29.41 1.98
N ALA A 215 9.22 -29.16 3.24
CA ALA A 215 7.87 -28.75 3.61
C ALA A 215 7.48 -27.40 2.96
N LEU A 216 8.41 -26.45 2.92
CA LEU A 216 8.23 -25.16 2.27
C LEU A 216 8.08 -25.27 0.75
N GLU A 217 8.93 -26.07 0.09
CA GLU A 217 8.92 -26.26 -1.36
C GLU A 217 7.66 -26.99 -1.83
N GLN A 218 7.21 -28.01 -1.08
CA GLN A 218 6.04 -28.80 -1.42
C GLN A 218 4.73 -28.16 -0.95
N ARG A 219 4.79 -27.12 -0.10
CA ARG A 219 3.62 -26.48 0.55
C ARG A 219 2.65 -27.48 1.18
N ARG A 220 3.16 -28.64 1.57
CA ARG A 220 2.41 -29.71 2.19
C ARG A 220 2.93 -29.95 3.59
N ASP A 221 2.01 -30.30 4.46
CA ASP A 221 2.36 -30.73 5.80
C ASP A 221 3.19 -32.01 5.68
N LEU A 222 4.38 -32.00 6.26
CA LEU A 222 5.21 -33.19 6.39
C LEU A 222 5.04 -33.75 7.79
N PHE A 223 4.34 -34.88 7.84
CA PHE A 223 4.23 -35.69 9.05
C PHE A 223 5.04 -36.95 8.83
N SER A 224 6.11 -37.11 9.57
CA SER A 224 6.89 -38.34 9.56
C SER A 224 6.88 -38.93 10.95
N MET A 225 6.31 -40.11 11.06
CA MET A 225 6.30 -40.91 12.29
C MET A 225 7.27 -42.09 12.12
N ASN A 226 8.05 -42.39 13.17
CA ASN A 226 8.95 -43.52 13.30
C ASN A 226 9.98 -43.65 12.17
N PHE A 227 11.05 -42.83 12.27
CA PHE A 227 12.27 -43.14 11.53
C PHE A 227 12.88 -44.42 12.12
N ASP A 228 12.77 -45.53 11.38
CA ASP A 228 13.50 -46.74 11.70
C ASP A 228 14.99 -46.50 11.42
N PRO A 229 15.88 -46.52 12.43
CA PRO A 229 17.32 -46.34 12.23
C PRO A 229 17.94 -47.44 11.34
N GLN A 230 17.21 -48.56 11.11
CA GLN A 230 17.69 -49.70 10.32
C GLN A 230 17.22 -49.72 8.86
N GLY A 231 16.46 -48.70 8.41
CA GLY A 231 16.32 -48.38 6.98
C GLY A 231 15.44 -49.30 6.13
N THR A 232 14.41 -49.97 6.69
CA THR A 232 13.46 -50.83 5.93
C THR A 232 12.17 -50.11 5.50
N GLY A 233 12.01 -48.80 5.82
CA GLY A 233 10.82 -48.04 5.48
C GLY A 233 10.96 -47.21 4.20
N GLU A 234 9.83 -46.75 3.62
CA GLU A 234 9.74 -45.92 2.39
C GLU A 234 10.50 -44.57 2.47
N PHE A 235 11.00 -44.17 3.64
CA PHE A 235 11.78 -42.95 3.88
C PHE A 235 13.14 -43.29 4.48
N GLN A 236 14.21 -43.14 3.69
CA GLN A 236 15.56 -43.13 4.24
C GLN A 236 15.74 -41.88 5.10
N PRO A 237 16.10 -42.03 6.39
CA PRO A 237 16.32 -40.87 7.27
C PRO A 237 17.51 -40.05 6.77
N GLU A 238 17.28 -38.74 6.59
CA GLU A 238 18.37 -37.82 6.28
C GLU A 238 19.40 -37.80 7.42
N ARG A 239 20.69 -37.62 7.09
CA ARG A 239 21.78 -37.60 8.09
C ARG A 239 21.50 -36.63 9.25
N SER A 240 20.89 -35.49 8.97
CA SER A 240 20.50 -34.51 10.00
C SER A 240 19.44 -34.99 10.98
N VAL A 241 18.60 -35.94 10.62
CA VAL A 241 17.60 -36.54 11.51
C VAL A 241 18.25 -37.61 12.39
N VAL A 242 19.18 -38.38 11.81
CA VAL A 242 19.95 -39.41 12.53
C VAL A 242 20.90 -38.77 13.55
N ASP A 243 21.60 -37.70 13.15
CA ASP A 243 22.55 -36.97 14.03
C ASP A 243 21.85 -36.32 15.24
N LEU A 244 20.57 -36.01 15.13
CA LEU A 244 19.76 -35.44 16.22
C LEU A 244 18.95 -36.51 16.98
N GLU A 245 19.09 -37.79 16.65
CA GLU A 245 18.38 -38.92 17.27
C GLU A 245 16.84 -38.77 17.24
N LEU A 246 16.31 -38.10 16.21
CA LEU A 246 14.88 -37.82 16.11
C LEU A 246 14.10 -39.07 15.65
N ARG A 247 13.01 -39.36 16.33
CA ARG A 247 12.08 -40.44 15.99
C ARG A 247 10.82 -39.94 15.27
N SER A 248 10.39 -38.74 15.58
CA SER A 248 9.26 -38.11 14.91
C SER A 248 9.56 -36.66 14.55
N VAL A 249 9.08 -36.21 13.40
CA VAL A 249 9.18 -34.84 12.89
C VAL A 249 7.85 -34.43 12.30
N ILE A 250 7.43 -33.22 12.64
CA ILE A 250 6.23 -32.58 12.09
C ILE A 250 6.66 -31.22 11.58
N SER A 251 6.30 -30.90 10.36
CA SER A 251 6.56 -29.61 9.75
C SER A 251 5.30 -29.13 9.02
N VAL A 252 4.75 -28.01 9.48
CA VAL A 252 3.53 -27.40 8.92
C VAL A 252 3.88 -26.02 8.37
N PRO A 253 3.79 -25.80 7.05
CA PRO A 253 4.11 -24.51 6.48
C PRO A 253 3.06 -23.47 6.87
N LEU A 254 3.53 -22.26 7.21
CA LEU A 254 2.71 -21.08 7.42
C LEU A 254 2.61 -20.33 6.09
N VAL A 255 1.47 -20.46 5.43
CA VAL A 255 1.26 -19.88 4.10
C VAL A 255 0.58 -18.53 4.26
N ARG A 256 1.09 -17.49 3.56
CA ARG A 256 0.44 -16.18 3.50
C ARG A 256 -0.92 -16.32 2.81
N ILE A 257 -1.94 -15.75 3.42
CA ILE A 257 -3.30 -15.71 2.87
C ILE A 257 -3.42 -14.35 2.18
N GLY A 258 -3.08 -14.28 0.88
CA GLY A 258 -3.23 -13.05 0.08
C GLY A 258 -4.71 -12.73 -0.18
N LYS A 259 -5.11 -11.45 -0.14
CA LYS A 259 -6.39 -11.00 -0.69
C LYS A 259 -6.31 -11.06 -2.22
N LEU A 260 -7.23 -11.75 -2.88
CA LEU A 260 -7.45 -11.64 -4.32
C LEU A 260 -7.95 -10.21 -4.61
N ARG A 261 -7.07 -9.30 -5.03
CA ARG A 261 -7.47 -8.08 -5.73
C ARG A 261 -7.72 -8.45 -7.18
N GLY A 262 -8.81 -7.92 -7.75
CA GLY A 262 -9.34 -8.28 -9.06
C GLY A 262 -8.49 -7.98 -10.30
N ASP A 263 -7.16 -7.81 -10.20
CA ASP A 263 -6.27 -7.67 -11.35
C ASP A 263 -5.37 -8.90 -11.50
N ALA A 264 -5.73 -9.72 -12.49
CA ALA A 264 -5.32 -11.09 -12.72
C ALA A 264 -3.96 -11.25 -13.44
N THR A 265 -2.99 -10.35 -13.28
CA THR A 265 -1.73 -10.43 -14.05
C THR A 265 -0.46 -10.61 -13.23
N ASN A 266 -0.51 -10.64 -11.91
CA ASN A 266 0.68 -10.95 -11.12
C ASN A 266 0.70 -12.42 -10.69
N VAL A 267 1.43 -13.23 -11.43
CA VAL A 267 1.93 -14.54 -10.97
C VAL A 267 2.98 -14.25 -9.89
N LEU A 268 2.56 -14.20 -8.63
CA LEU A 268 3.47 -14.09 -7.49
C LEU A 268 4.38 -15.32 -7.45
N SER A 269 5.67 -15.10 -7.31
CA SER A 269 6.67 -16.16 -7.25
C SER A 269 6.42 -17.05 -6.02
N THR A 270 6.59 -18.35 -6.20
CA THR A 270 6.35 -19.39 -5.19
C THR A 270 7.14 -19.20 -3.88
N ALA A 271 8.20 -18.41 -3.87
CA ALA A 271 9.04 -18.15 -2.71
C ALA A 271 8.47 -17.12 -1.72
N GLU A 272 7.61 -16.20 -2.19
CA GLU A 272 7.09 -15.09 -1.37
C GLU A 272 5.84 -15.44 -0.55
N GLU A 273 5.18 -16.57 -0.85
CA GLU A 273 3.89 -16.93 -0.25
C GLU A 273 3.99 -17.68 1.08
N THR A 274 5.16 -18.16 1.48
CA THR A 274 5.34 -18.87 2.75
C THR A 274 5.96 -17.95 3.78
N ALA A 275 5.19 -17.59 4.82
CA ALA A 275 5.63 -16.73 5.93
C ALA A 275 6.64 -17.44 6.85
N GLY A 276 6.56 -18.77 6.95
CA GLY A 276 7.40 -19.53 7.84
C GLY A 276 6.99 -21.00 7.96
N VAL A 277 7.43 -21.63 9.03
CA VAL A 277 7.14 -23.04 9.34
C VAL A 277 6.92 -23.20 10.86
N LEU A 278 5.86 -23.91 11.20
CA LEU A 278 5.67 -24.49 12.52
C LEU A 278 6.29 -25.89 12.51
N TYR A 279 7.38 -26.08 13.27
CA TYR A 279 8.16 -27.30 13.29
C TYR A 279 8.17 -27.90 14.69
N MET A 280 7.98 -29.22 14.79
CA MET A 280 8.02 -29.97 16.06
C MET A 280 8.78 -31.27 15.87
N ASP A 281 9.49 -31.69 16.89
CA ASP A 281 10.20 -32.97 16.89
C ASP A 281 10.18 -33.67 18.26
N SER A 282 10.49 -34.95 18.23
CA SER A 282 10.61 -35.78 19.43
C SER A 282 11.63 -36.90 19.22
N ARG A 283 12.39 -37.20 20.27
CA ARG A 283 13.27 -38.37 20.39
C ARG A 283 12.54 -39.59 20.95
N LEU A 284 11.32 -39.38 21.47
CA LEU A 284 10.46 -40.42 22.02
C LEU A 284 9.38 -40.82 21.04
N ASP A 285 8.95 -42.08 21.06
CA ASP A 285 7.86 -42.63 20.20
C ASP A 285 6.44 -42.16 20.58
N THR A 286 6.32 -41.04 21.29
CA THR A 286 5.08 -40.60 21.94
C THR A 286 4.26 -39.59 21.14
N ALA A 287 4.70 -39.18 19.96
CA ALA A 287 3.92 -38.23 19.16
C ALA A 287 2.72 -38.93 18.54
N ASP A 288 1.52 -38.68 19.06
CA ASP A 288 0.26 -39.22 18.52
C ASP A 288 -0.28 -38.26 17.45
N LEU A 289 -0.20 -38.69 16.20
CA LEU A 289 -0.75 -38.01 15.03
C LEU A 289 -2.02 -38.67 14.49
N ALA A 290 -2.88 -39.16 15.36
CA ALA A 290 -4.21 -39.61 14.95
C ALA A 290 -4.91 -38.52 14.10
N GLY A 291 -5.75 -38.92 13.15
CA GLY A 291 -6.29 -38.01 12.13
C GLY A 291 -6.86 -36.69 12.63
N GLY A 292 -7.48 -36.65 13.82
CA GLY A 292 -7.99 -35.44 14.44
C GLY A 292 -6.90 -34.44 14.89
N ASN A 293 -5.70 -34.88 15.21
CA ASN A 293 -4.58 -34.00 15.60
C ASN A 293 -4.00 -33.26 14.40
N ARG A 294 -4.04 -33.86 13.21
CA ARG A 294 -3.61 -33.24 11.96
C ARG A 294 -4.47 -32.04 11.59
N GLU A 295 -5.80 -32.20 11.67
CA GLU A 295 -6.75 -31.12 11.36
C GLU A 295 -6.59 -29.94 12.35
N LEU A 296 -6.39 -30.24 13.63
CA LEU A 296 -6.15 -29.22 14.65
C LEU A 296 -4.85 -28.44 14.39
N LEU A 297 -3.77 -29.11 13.99
CA LEU A 297 -2.52 -28.44 13.62
C LEU A 297 -2.63 -27.59 12.38
N GLN A 298 -3.37 -28.05 11.36
CA GLN A 298 -3.64 -27.26 10.17
C GLN A 298 -4.44 -26.00 10.51
N THR A 299 -5.46 -26.12 11.34
CA THR A 299 -6.25 -24.97 11.82
C THR A 299 -5.35 -24.00 12.59
N LEU A 300 -4.53 -24.50 13.50
CA LEU A 300 -3.59 -23.66 14.26
C LEU A 300 -2.58 -22.93 13.35
N ALA A 301 -2.07 -23.62 12.32
CA ALA A 301 -1.15 -23.01 11.36
C ALA A 301 -1.83 -21.92 10.51
N ILE A 302 -3.10 -22.09 10.15
CA ILE A 302 -3.91 -21.09 9.45
C ILE A 302 -4.09 -19.86 10.35
N GLU A 303 -4.48 -20.05 11.59
CA GLU A 303 -4.64 -18.97 12.56
C GLU A 303 -3.31 -18.23 12.80
N ALA A 304 -2.22 -18.96 13.01
CA ALA A 304 -0.89 -18.37 13.16
C ALA A 304 -0.49 -17.54 11.92
N SER A 305 -0.77 -18.04 10.72
CA SER A 305 -0.51 -17.33 9.47
C SER A 305 -1.32 -16.03 9.37
N THR A 306 -2.59 -16.07 9.75
CA THR A 306 -3.49 -14.90 9.75
C THR A 306 -3.00 -13.83 10.73
N ILE A 307 -2.59 -14.25 11.93
CA ILE A 307 -2.05 -13.34 12.97
C ILE A 307 -0.78 -12.65 12.48
N LEU A 308 0.15 -13.42 11.92
CA LEU A 308 1.40 -12.89 11.38
C LEU A 308 1.16 -11.88 10.26
N GLU A 309 0.24 -12.19 9.35
CA GLU A 309 -0.11 -11.27 8.24
C GLU A 309 -0.80 -10.00 8.75
N ASN A 310 -1.74 -10.11 9.69
CA ASN A 310 -2.36 -8.94 10.30
C ASN A 310 -1.35 -8.06 11.04
N ALA A 311 -0.44 -8.66 11.80
CA ALA A 311 0.61 -7.91 12.50
C ALA A 311 1.54 -7.18 11.51
N ARG A 312 1.89 -7.81 10.38
CA ARG A 312 2.67 -7.20 9.30
C ARG A 312 1.94 -6.01 8.67
N LEU A 313 0.67 -6.20 8.33
CA LEU A 313 -0.15 -5.14 7.71
C LEU A 313 -0.34 -3.94 8.65
N LEU A 314 -0.54 -4.18 9.95
CA LEU A 314 -0.63 -3.11 10.95
C LEU A 314 0.68 -2.33 11.07
N GLU A 315 1.82 -3.00 11.03
CA GLU A 315 3.12 -2.32 11.09
C GLU A 315 3.40 -1.53 9.80
N GLU A 316 3.06 -2.08 8.62
CA GLU A 316 3.15 -1.36 7.34
C GLU A 316 2.25 -0.11 7.35
N GLU A 317 1.02 -0.21 7.84
CA GLU A 317 0.10 0.92 7.96
C GLU A 317 0.64 1.98 8.92
N ARG A 318 1.21 1.57 10.07
CA ARG A 318 1.83 2.49 11.02
C ARG A 318 3.03 3.23 10.44
N ILE A 319 3.89 2.52 9.70
CA ILE A 319 5.04 3.15 9.02
C ILE A 319 4.53 4.16 7.98
N LYS A 320 3.52 3.78 7.19
CA LYS A 320 2.90 4.64 6.19
C LYS A 320 2.32 5.91 6.83
N GLN A 321 1.54 5.78 7.89
CA GLN A 321 0.98 6.91 8.62
C GLN A 321 2.07 7.85 9.16
N LYS A 322 3.14 7.29 9.71
CA LYS A 322 4.27 8.11 10.19
C LYS A 322 4.94 8.90 9.05
N ILE A 323 5.13 8.27 7.89
CA ILE A 323 5.69 8.95 6.72
C ILE A 323 4.75 10.05 6.23
N GLU A 324 3.44 9.81 6.21
CA GLU A 324 2.43 10.81 5.85
C GLU A 324 2.45 12.02 6.80
N GLU A 325 2.53 11.78 8.13
CA GLU A 325 2.67 12.84 9.13
C GLU A 325 3.95 13.67 8.93
N GLU A 326 5.10 13.03 8.66
CA GLU A 326 6.37 13.73 8.40
C GLU A 326 6.29 14.56 7.10
N LEU A 327 5.62 14.06 6.07
CA LEU A 327 5.41 14.79 4.81
C LEU A 327 4.43 15.99 4.98
N ASP A 328 3.42 15.88 5.83
CA ASP A 328 2.51 17.00 6.14
C ASP A 328 3.25 18.14 6.86
N VAL A 329 4.18 17.82 7.75
CA VAL A 329 5.08 18.81 8.36
C VAL A 329 5.96 19.48 7.28
N ALA A 330 6.56 18.69 6.38
CA ALA A 330 7.37 19.22 5.29
C ALA A 330 6.55 20.13 4.37
N ARG A 331 5.31 19.75 4.03
CA ARG A 331 4.36 20.58 3.28
C ARG A 331 4.10 21.93 3.97
N THR A 332 3.83 21.90 5.27
CA THR A 332 3.58 23.13 6.05
C THR A 332 4.78 24.05 6.00
N ILE A 333 6.00 23.53 6.14
CA ILE A 333 7.22 24.29 6.03
C ILE A 333 7.34 24.88 4.62
N GLN A 334 7.20 24.08 3.57
CA GLN A 334 7.32 24.52 2.19
C GLN A 334 6.30 25.62 1.85
N GLN A 335 5.04 25.45 2.24
CA GLN A 335 4.01 26.48 2.06
C GLN A 335 4.33 27.79 2.81
N SER A 336 4.99 27.71 3.94
CA SER A 336 5.42 28.91 4.70
C SER A 336 6.56 29.68 4.02
N LEU A 337 7.26 29.02 3.10
CA LEU A 337 8.31 29.64 2.30
C LEU A 337 7.77 30.42 1.10
N LEU A 338 6.60 30.06 0.56
CA LEU A 338 5.96 30.83 -0.51
C LEU A 338 5.57 32.24 -0.03
N PRO A 339 5.48 33.22 -0.93
CA PRO A 339 5.17 34.60 -0.55
C PRO A 339 3.82 34.69 0.16
N ARG A 340 3.82 35.22 1.41
CA ARG A 340 2.59 35.35 2.20
C ARG A 340 1.65 36.45 1.68
N SER A 341 2.19 37.44 0.99
CA SER A 341 1.44 38.49 0.36
C SER A 341 2.22 38.99 -0.87
N LEU A 342 1.50 39.11 -1.97
CA LEU A 342 2.01 39.71 -3.19
C LEU A 342 1.62 41.21 -3.24
N PRO A 343 2.32 42.03 -4.01
CA PRO A 343 1.96 43.44 -4.18
C PRO A 343 0.51 43.59 -4.71
N ALA A 344 -0.35 44.21 -3.92
CA ALA A 344 -1.76 44.41 -4.25
C ALA A 344 -2.07 45.81 -4.75
N ASP A 345 -1.20 46.78 -4.48
CA ASP A 345 -1.36 48.19 -4.78
C ASP A 345 -0.07 48.79 -5.32
N GLY A 346 -0.19 49.94 -6.00
CA GLY A 346 0.93 50.66 -6.58
C GLY A 346 0.96 50.60 -8.09
N TRP A 347 2.16 50.77 -8.68
CA TRP A 347 2.38 50.84 -10.12
C TRP A 347 2.28 49.46 -10.82
N PHE A 348 2.20 48.36 -10.04
CA PHE A 348 1.84 47.03 -10.52
C PHE A 348 1.12 46.24 -9.41
N ARG A 349 0.45 45.19 -9.78
CA ARG A 349 -0.19 44.20 -8.91
C ARG A 349 0.27 42.81 -9.29
N ALA A 350 0.32 41.92 -8.31
CA ALA A 350 0.61 40.52 -8.55
C ALA A 350 -0.37 39.62 -7.79
N CYS A 351 -0.77 38.54 -8.39
CA CYS A 351 -1.56 37.45 -7.82
C CYS A 351 -0.86 36.12 -8.15
N GLY A 352 -0.87 35.17 -7.26
CA GLY A 352 -0.23 33.89 -7.51
C GLY A 352 -0.70 32.81 -6.58
N SER A 353 -0.64 31.58 -7.07
CA SER A 353 -0.94 30.38 -6.31
C SER A 353 -0.08 29.22 -6.79
N SER A 354 0.22 28.29 -5.90
CA SER A 354 0.86 27.03 -6.20
C SER A 354 0.15 25.93 -5.42
N VAL A 355 -0.28 24.89 -6.13
CA VAL A 355 -0.95 23.71 -5.57
C VAL A 355 -0.14 22.48 -5.95
N ALA A 356 0.47 21.85 -4.95
CA ALA A 356 1.24 20.64 -5.15
C ALA A 356 0.35 19.44 -5.50
N SER A 357 0.82 18.61 -6.41
CA SER A 357 0.16 17.36 -6.83
C SER A 357 0.30 16.23 -5.80
N HIS A 358 1.35 16.31 -4.99
CA HIS A 358 1.64 15.41 -3.86
C HIS A 358 1.67 16.19 -2.56
N GLN A 359 2.12 15.56 -1.48
CA GLN A 359 2.26 16.25 -0.19
C GLN A 359 3.20 17.46 -0.27
N VAL A 360 4.25 17.38 -1.10
CA VAL A 360 5.21 18.45 -1.34
C VAL A 360 5.44 18.61 -2.85
N GLY A 361 5.71 19.82 -3.32
CA GLY A 361 5.83 20.17 -4.74
C GLY A 361 7.25 20.57 -5.16
N GLY A 362 7.54 20.44 -6.47
CA GLY A 362 8.76 20.92 -7.12
C GLY A 362 8.68 22.37 -7.55
N ASP A 363 7.49 22.94 -7.61
CA ASP A 363 7.24 24.29 -8.05
C ASP A 363 7.62 25.35 -7.00
N TYR A 364 8.17 26.44 -7.48
CA TYR A 364 8.47 27.63 -6.69
C TYR A 364 8.10 28.89 -7.46
N TYR A 365 7.51 29.88 -6.79
CA TYR A 365 7.33 31.22 -7.32
C TYR A 365 7.57 32.29 -6.26
N ASP A 366 8.01 33.46 -6.70
CA ASP A 366 8.15 34.63 -5.83
C ASP A 366 8.09 35.95 -6.62
N VAL A 367 7.79 37.06 -5.90
CA VAL A 367 7.83 38.42 -6.41
C VAL A 367 8.59 39.27 -5.39
N ILE A 368 9.81 39.64 -5.72
CA ILE A 368 10.81 40.18 -4.79
C ILE A 368 11.19 41.61 -5.19
N PRO A 369 11.24 42.60 -4.26
CA PRO A 369 11.72 43.92 -4.59
C PRO A 369 13.21 43.89 -4.99
N SER A 370 13.54 44.56 -6.11
CA SER A 370 14.89 44.71 -6.64
C SER A 370 15.26 46.17 -6.70
N GLY A 371 15.31 46.81 -5.54
CA GLY A 371 15.51 48.25 -5.38
C GLY A 371 14.19 49.05 -5.41
N PRO A 372 14.27 50.42 -5.37
CA PRO A 372 13.09 51.27 -5.21
C PRO A 372 12.23 51.40 -6.47
N GLN A 373 12.76 51.06 -7.64
CA GLN A 373 12.13 51.29 -8.94
C GLN A 373 11.89 50.01 -9.76
N ALA A 374 12.19 48.82 -9.18
CA ALA A 374 12.08 47.58 -9.90
C ALA A 374 11.68 46.41 -9.00
N TRP A 375 11.04 45.39 -9.58
CA TRP A 375 10.73 44.14 -8.92
C TRP A 375 11.13 42.98 -9.81
N THR A 376 11.59 41.91 -9.19
CA THR A 376 11.80 40.64 -9.89
C THR A 376 10.66 39.69 -9.62
N ALA A 377 10.30 38.91 -10.62
CA ALA A 377 9.42 37.74 -10.43
C ALA A 377 10.11 36.47 -10.96
N VAL A 378 9.91 35.39 -10.27
CA VAL A 378 10.43 34.07 -10.62
C VAL A 378 9.33 33.03 -10.52
N VAL A 379 9.29 32.14 -11.50
CA VAL A 379 8.56 30.88 -11.44
C VAL A 379 9.51 29.79 -11.89
N ALA A 380 9.65 28.76 -11.11
CA ALA A 380 10.55 27.65 -11.37
C ALA A 380 9.83 26.31 -11.11
N ASP A 381 10.14 25.33 -11.95
CA ASP A 381 9.71 23.97 -11.81
C ASP A 381 10.95 23.05 -11.82
N VAL A 382 11.15 22.31 -10.74
CA VAL A 382 12.30 21.43 -10.52
C VAL A 382 12.02 20.04 -11.04
N SER A 383 12.93 19.53 -11.88
CA SER A 383 12.84 18.21 -12.49
C SER A 383 12.65 17.07 -11.48
N GLY A 384 11.62 16.23 -11.72
CA GLY A 384 11.22 15.10 -10.87
C GLY A 384 10.17 15.46 -9.85
N LYS A 385 9.72 14.50 -9.04
CA LYS A 385 8.59 14.65 -8.11
C LYS A 385 8.98 14.24 -6.70
N GLY A 386 8.21 14.71 -5.72
CA GLY A 386 8.33 14.34 -4.32
C GLY A 386 9.39 15.14 -3.55
N VAL A 387 9.92 14.52 -2.48
CA VAL A 387 10.76 15.21 -1.48
C VAL A 387 12.03 15.83 -2.08
N SER A 388 12.66 15.16 -3.06
CA SER A 388 13.92 15.66 -3.65
C SER A 388 13.73 16.96 -4.43
N SER A 389 12.66 17.06 -5.24
CA SER A 389 12.33 18.30 -5.97
C SER A 389 11.87 19.40 -5.02
N ALA A 390 11.10 19.07 -3.99
CA ALA A 390 10.66 20.00 -2.97
C ALA A 390 11.83 20.66 -2.19
N LEU A 391 12.85 19.89 -1.84
CA LEU A 391 14.06 20.40 -1.19
C LEU A 391 14.85 21.33 -2.10
N LEU A 392 14.94 20.99 -3.40
CA LEU A 392 15.61 21.85 -4.37
C LEU A 392 14.82 23.13 -4.65
N ALA A 393 13.48 23.07 -4.69
CA ALA A 393 12.65 24.26 -4.79
C ALA A 393 12.90 25.23 -3.62
N ALA A 394 12.99 24.71 -2.39
CA ALA A 394 13.33 25.51 -1.21
C ALA A 394 14.76 26.10 -1.27
N LEU A 395 15.73 25.35 -1.79
CA LEU A 395 17.08 25.85 -2.03
C LEU A 395 17.11 26.96 -3.09
N LEU A 396 16.38 26.78 -4.21
CA LEU A 396 16.26 27.79 -5.25
C LEU A 396 15.61 29.07 -4.73
N GLN A 397 14.59 28.96 -3.89
CA GLN A 397 13.98 30.10 -3.23
C GLN A 397 15.02 30.91 -2.45
N GLY A 398 15.80 30.26 -1.59
CA GLY A 398 16.88 30.94 -0.85
C GLY A 398 17.91 31.59 -1.77
N ALA A 399 18.27 30.92 -2.87
CA ALA A 399 19.20 31.42 -3.87
C ALA A 399 18.65 32.68 -4.60
N PHE A 400 17.41 32.63 -5.08
CA PHE A 400 16.77 33.76 -5.75
C PHE A 400 16.62 34.97 -4.81
N LEU A 401 16.19 34.73 -3.57
CA LEU A 401 16.09 35.78 -2.57
C LEU A 401 17.45 36.45 -2.33
N ALA A 402 18.52 35.67 -2.21
CA ALA A 402 19.87 36.21 -1.99
C ALA A 402 20.36 37.05 -3.18
N VAL A 403 20.16 36.58 -4.43
CA VAL A 403 20.64 37.33 -5.62
C VAL A 403 19.73 38.52 -5.99
N SER A 404 18.49 38.56 -5.52
CA SER A 404 17.54 39.64 -5.84
C SER A 404 17.95 40.98 -5.22
N HIS A 405 18.75 40.95 -4.16
CA HIS A 405 19.31 42.15 -3.53
C HIS A 405 20.68 42.59 -4.10
N ASP A 406 21.20 41.84 -5.07
CA ASP A 406 22.46 42.18 -5.76
C ASP A 406 22.18 43.14 -6.94
N ASP A 407 23.05 44.10 -7.16
CA ASP A 407 22.98 45.03 -8.31
C ASP A 407 23.43 44.38 -9.64
N ALA A 408 23.71 43.05 -9.62
CA ALA A 408 24.13 42.31 -10.81
C ALA A 408 23.01 42.25 -11.86
N ALA A 409 23.40 42.26 -13.13
CA ALA A 409 22.47 42.09 -14.25
C ALA A 409 21.78 40.71 -14.16
N LEU A 410 20.54 40.63 -14.70
CA LEU A 410 19.65 39.44 -14.61
C LEU A 410 20.34 38.13 -15.02
N HIS A 411 21.07 38.12 -16.15
CA HIS A 411 21.82 36.96 -16.61
C HIS A 411 22.90 36.49 -15.62
N LYS A 412 23.62 37.44 -14.98
CA LYS A 412 24.65 37.12 -14.00
C LYS A 412 24.09 36.51 -12.72
N ARG A 413 22.88 36.92 -12.32
CA ARG A 413 22.15 36.27 -11.20
C ARG A 413 21.84 34.83 -11.53
N LEU A 414 21.33 34.54 -12.74
CA LEU A 414 21.01 33.16 -13.17
C LEU A 414 22.26 32.30 -13.39
N GLU A 415 23.36 32.85 -13.91
CA GLU A 415 24.63 32.13 -14.02
C GLU A 415 25.09 31.59 -12.65
N ARG A 416 25.00 32.43 -11.60
CA ARG A 416 25.35 32.03 -10.22
C ARG A 416 24.44 30.93 -9.70
N ILE A 417 23.13 31.04 -9.94
CA ILE A 417 22.16 30.01 -9.53
C ILE A 417 22.41 28.72 -10.31
N ASN A 418 22.75 28.81 -11.60
CA ASN A 418 23.07 27.67 -12.44
C ASN A 418 24.27 26.88 -11.90
N VAL A 419 25.39 27.57 -11.62
CA VAL A 419 26.58 26.97 -11.03
C VAL A 419 26.23 26.34 -9.67
N PHE A 420 25.53 27.10 -8.81
CA PHE A 420 25.11 26.59 -7.50
C PHE A 420 24.29 25.32 -7.60
N LEU A 421 23.29 25.25 -8.49
CA LEU A 421 22.43 24.07 -8.64
C LEU A 421 23.21 22.89 -9.22
N ASN A 422 24.03 23.12 -10.24
CA ASN A 422 24.84 22.10 -10.88
C ASN A 422 25.84 21.47 -9.88
N GLU A 423 26.58 22.29 -9.10
CA GLU A 423 27.49 21.80 -8.06
C GLU A 423 26.79 20.97 -6.98
N ARG A 424 25.55 21.33 -6.59
CA ARG A 424 24.82 20.64 -5.52
C ARG A 424 24.17 19.35 -5.97
N THR A 425 23.84 19.25 -7.25
CA THR A 425 23.13 18.10 -7.81
C THR A 425 24.01 17.21 -8.70
N ALA A 426 25.29 17.59 -8.88
CA ALA A 426 26.22 16.95 -9.82
C ALA A 426 25.64 16.84 -11.25
N GLY A 427 24.80 17.80 -11.65
CA GLY A 427 24.11 17.81 -12.94
C GLY A 427 22.95 16.81 -13.10
N GLU A 428 22.57 16.08 -12.04
CA GLU A 428 21.47 15.11 -12.09
C GLU A 428 20.08 15.76 -12.04
N LYS A 429 20.01 17.02 -11.58
CA LYS A 429 18.75 17.77 -11.43
C LYS A 429 18.89 19.16 -12.05
N TYR A 430 17.82 19.58 -12.67
CA TYR A 430 17.69 20.90 -13.27
C TYR A 430 16.33 21.51 -12.92
N ALA A 431 16.18 22.80 -13.18
CA ALA A 431 14.90 23.48 -13.05
C ALA A 431 14.60 24.29 -14.32
N THR A 432 13.36 24.23 -14.79
CA THR A 432 12.88 25.21 -15.78
C THR A 432 12.54 26.48 -15.02
N VAL A 433 13.03 27.64 -15.51
CA VAL A 433 12.90 28.90 -14.78
C VAL A 433 12.47 30.02 -15.73
N PHE A 434 11.42 30.73 -15.35
CA PHE A 434 11.15 32.05 -15.88
C PHE A 434 11.55 33.09 -14.81
N TYR A 435 12.47 33.96 -15.16
CA TYR A 435 12.97 35.02 -14.26
C TYR A 435 12.91 36.36 -14.96
N CYS A 436 12.23 37.34 -14.39
CA CYS A 436 12.09 38.67 -14.99
C CYS A 436 12.30 39.80 -13.99
N LEU A 437 12.66 40.96 -14.51
CA LEU A 437 12.75 42.23 -13.84
C LEU A 437 11.79 43.23 -14.50
N LEU A 438 10.80 43.70 -13.76
CA LEU A 438 9.88 44.73 -14.19
C LEU A 438 10.28 46.04 -13.58
N GLU A 439 10.61 47.03 -14.42
CA GLU A 439 10.91 48.37 -14.01
C GLU A 439 9.65 49.23 -13.92
N ARG A 440 9.67 50.22 -13.04
CA ARG A 440 8.55 51.18 -12.88
C ARG A 440 8.23 51.91 -14.17
N ALA A 441 9.22 52.14 -15.04
CA ALA A 441 9.05 52.74 -16.35
C ALA A 441 8.30 51.85 -17.36
N GLY A 442 7.93 50.61 -16.98
CA GLY A 442 7.23 49.67 -17.82
C GLY A 442 8.14 48.85 -18.73
N LEU A 443 9.44 48.82 -18.49
CA LEU A 443 10.33 47.90 -19.22
C LEU A 443 10.44 46.58 -18.48
N LEU A 444 10.19 45.51 -19.17
CA LEU A 444 10.31 44.13 -18.70
C LEU A 444 11.53 43.46 -19.31
N HIS A 445 12.53 43.16 -18.51
CA HIS A 445 13.66 42.30 -18.85
C HIS A 445 13.37 40.88 -18.39
N TYR A 446 13.61 39.88 -19.22
CA TYR A 446 13.35 38.48 -18.84
C TYR A 446 14.36 37.50 -19.41
N VAL A 447 14.51 36.38 -18.71
CA VAL A 447 15.14 35.15 -19.19
C VAL A 447 14.12 34.03 -19.02
N ASN A 448 13.86 33.30 -20.11
CA ASN A 448 13.09 32.08 -20.07
C ASN A 448 14.05 30.90 -20.25
N ALA A 449 14.45 30.29 -19.16
CA ALA A 449 15.36 29.14 -19.10
C ALA A 449 14.59 27.82 -19.21
N GLY A 450 14.06 27.53 -20.40
CA GLY A 450 13.33 26.30 -20.70
C GLY A 450 11.95 26.17 -20.05
N HIS A 451 11.42 27.22 -19.45
CA HIS A 451 10.11 27.23 -18.81
C HIS A 451 8.96 27.36 -19.82
N CYS A 452 7.75 26.96 -19.43
CA CYS A 452 6.53 27.19 -20.22
C CYS A 452 6.46 28.65 -20.65
N PRO A 453 6.25 28.97 -21.96
CA PRO A 453 6.28 30.35 -22.42
C PRO A 453 5.19 31.20 -21.76
N PRO A 454 5.53 32.18 -20.89
CA PRO A 454 4.55 33.09 -20.32
C PRO A 454 3.82 33.89 -21.39
N LEU A 455 2.63 34.36 -21.06
CA LEU A 455 1.80 35.13 -21.96
C LEU A 455 1.78 36.61 -21.50
N ILE A 456 2.12 37.53 -22.41
CA ILE A 456 1.78 38.93 -22.23
C ILE A 456 0.38 39.14 -22.82
N VAL A 457 -0.50 39.65 -21.97
CA VAL A 457 -1.88 39.98 -22.29
C VAL A 457 -1.99 41.49 -22.39
N ARG A 458 -2.14 41.96 -23.59
CA ARG A 458 -2.25 43.42 -23.85
C ARG A 458 -3.63 43.91 -23.41
N GLN A 459 -3.70 45.07 -22.85
CA GLN A 459 -4.97 45.71 -22.48
C GLN A 459 -5.92 45.85 -23.70
N ALA A 460 -5.39 45.98 -24.91
CA ALA A 460 -6.14 46.05 -26.13
C ALA A 460 -6.62 44.66 -26.68
N GLY A 461 -6.33 43.57 -26.00
CA GLY A 461 -6.77 42.21 -26.35
C GLY A 461 -5.76 41.36 -27.12
N GLY A 462 -4.53 41.83 -27.38
CA GLY A 462 -3.45 41.03 -27.99
C GLY A 462 -2.81 40.08 -26.99
N ILE A 463 -2.38 38.89 -27.45
CA ILE A 463 -1.63 37.94 -26.61
C ILE A 463 -0.31 37.57 -27.29
N GLU A 464 0.80 37.83 -26.62
CA GLU A 464 2.16 37.50 -27.04
C GLU A 464 2.72 36.40 -26.16
N SER A 465 3.62 35.56 -26.67
CA SER A 465 4.28 34.52 -25.87
C SER A 465 5.77 34.86 -25.72
N LEU A 466 6.29 34.77 -24.51
CA LEU A 466 7.70 34.99 -24.20
C LEU A 466 8.45 33.65 -24.38
N ALA A 467 9.05 33.45 -25.55
CA ALA A 467 9.75 32.22 -25.90
C ALA A 467 10.95 31.94 -24.98
N ALA A 468 11.40 30.67 -24.97
CA ALA A 468 12.62 30.30 -24.27
C ALA A 468 13.85 31.00 -24.88
N THR A 469 14.70 31.56 -24.00
CA THR A 469 15.92 32.28 -24.37
C THR A 469 17.18 31.57 -23.92
N ALA A 470 17.04 30.53 -23.06
CA ALA A 470 18.13 29.76 -22.49
C ALA A 470 17.71 28.32 -22.17
N MET A 471 18.71 27.48 -21.91
CA MET A 471 18.51 26.13 -21.40
C MET A 471 18.09 26.15 -19.92
N PRO A 472 17.44 25.08 -19.41
CA PRO A 472 17.09 24.95 -17.99
C PRO A 472 18.29 25.15 -17.07
N VAL A 473 18.05 25.75 -15.92
CA VAL A 473 19.07 26.05 -14.90
C VAL A 473 19.52 24.74 -14.25
N GLY A 474 20.83 24.53 -14.12
CA GLY A 474 21.43 23.33 -13.55
C GLY A 474 21.64 22.19 -14.56
N LEU A 475 21.14 22.31 -15.80
CA LEU A 475 21.28 21.27 -16.82
C LEU A 475 22.69 21.24 -17.43
N ILE A 476 23.28 22.39 -17.68
CA ILE A 476 24.62 22.55 -18.25
C ILE A 476 25.40 23.53 -17.39
N GLU A 477 26.60 23.18 -16.92
CA GLU A 477 27.41 24.00 -16.03
C GLU A 477 27.75 25.37 -16.64
N SER A 478 28.11 25.40 -17.93
CA SER A 478 28.50 26.60 -18.68
C SER A 478 27.33 27.19 -19.49
N ALA A 479 26.09 27.09 -18.99
CA ALA A 479 24.94 27.65 -19.69
C ALA A 479 25.02 29.19 -19.75
N GLU A 480 24.74 29.76 -20.92
CA GLU A 480 24.58 31.20 -21.14
C GLU A 480 23.08 31.56 -21.04
N PHE A 481 22.79 32.72 -20.43
CA PHE A 481 21.42 33.18 -20.21
C PHE A 481 21.21 34.50 -20.97
N GLU A 482 20.56 34.42 -22.12
CA GLU A 482 20.24 35.62 -22.92
C GLU A 482 19.05 36.35 -22.30
N VAL A 483 19.21 37.65 -22.11
CA VAL A 483 18.17 38.56 -21.61
C VAL A 483 17.43 39.14 -22.79
N SER A 484 16.11 38.94 -22.82
CA SER A 484 15.22 39.64 -23.75
C SER A 484 14.45 40.71 -23.03
N GLU A 485 13.95 41.69 -23.78
CA GLU A 485 13.18 42.81 -23.25
C GLU A 485 11.89 43.07 -24.03
N THR A 486 10.91 43.62 -23.35
CA THR A 486 9.65 44.05 -23.94
C THR A 486 9.05 45.19 -23.11
N ALA A 487 8.34 46.11 -23.78
CA ALA A 487 7.65 47.17 -23.09
C ALA A 487 6.25 46.72 -22.62
N MET A 488 5.87 47.15 -21.42
CA MET A 488 4.55 46.98 -20.83
C MET A 488 3.81 48.32 -20.85
N ALA A 489 2.60 48.32 -21.38
CA ALA A 489 1.70 49.47 -21.28
C ALA A 489 0.79 49.32 -20.05
N SER A 490 0.25 50.44 -19.56
CA SER A 490 -0.69 50.38 -18.43
C SER A 490 -1.89 49.51 -18.74
N GLY A 491 -2.20 48.55 -17.86
CA GLY A 491 -3.23 47.55 -18.00
C GLY A 491 -2.76 46.22 -18.64
N ASP A 492 -1.52 46.19 -19.15
CA ASP A 492 -0.97 44.93 -19.65
C ASP A 492 -0.68 43.96 -18.49
N LYS A 493 -0.84 42.64 -18.77
CA LYS A 493 -0.61 41.59 -17.77
C LYS A 493 0.39 40.57 -18.28
N ILE A 494 1.11 39.95 -17.37
CA ILE A 494 1.95 38.79 -17.63
C ILE A 494 1.32 37.59 -16.90
N VAL A 495 1.06 36.51 -17.62
CA VAL A 495 0.57 35.24 -17.08
C VAL A 495 1.70 34.23 -17.16
N ILE A 496 2.25 33.84 -16.01
CA ILE A 496 3.33 32.87 -15.86
C ILE A 496 2.71 31.61 -15.27
N TYR A 497 3.02 30.45 -15.81
CA TYR A 497 2.41 29.19 -15.41
C TYR A 497 3.36 28.03 -15.61
N THR A 498 3.26 27.00 -14.76
CA THR A 498 3.97 25.73 -14.94
C THR A 498 3.18 24.79 -15.85
N ASP A 499 3.83 23.72 -16.33
CA ASP A 499 3.21 22.77 -17.25
C ASP A 499 1.99 22.06 -16.64
N GLY A 500 1.93 21.91 -15.31
CA GLY A 500 0.76 21.38 -14.62
C GLY A 500 -0.56 22.11 -14.96
N VAL A 501 -0.52 23.37 -15.35
CA VAL A 501 -1.71 24.10 -15.87
C VAL A 501 -2.14 23.53 -17.23
N THR A 502 -1.20 23.35 -18.16
CA THR A 502 -1.50 22.90 -19.52
C THR A 502 -1.61 21.38 -19.65
N GLU A 503 -0.96 20.64 -18.76
CA GLU A 503 -0.96 19.18 -18.72
C GLU A 503 -2.00 18.62 -17.72
N ALA A 504 -2.82 19.48 -17.09
CA ALA A 504 -3.98 19.06 -16.31
C ALA A 504 -4.89 18.17 -17.16
N GLN A 505 -5.23 16.98 -16.65
CA GLN A 505 -5.99 15.95 -17.38
C GLN A 505 -7.43 15.87 -16.89
N ASN A 506 -8.34 15.62 -17.82
CA ASN A 506 -9.71 15.23 -17.50
C ASN A 506 -9.85 13.71 -17.28
N LEU A 507 -11.04 13.23 -16.94
CA LEU A 507 -11.33 11.80 -16.74
C LEU A 507 -11.10 10.93 -17.99
N GLN A 508 -11.03 11.52 -19.17
CA GLN A 508 -10.75 10.87 -20.44
C GLN A 508 -9.24 10.85 -20.78
N GLY A 509 -8.40 11.48 -19.95
CA GLY A 509 -6.96 11.58 -20.16
C GLY A 509 -6.55 12.66 -21.17
N GLU A 510 -7.47 13.57 -21.56
CA GLU A 510 -7.15 14.71 -22.42
C GLU A 510 -6.50 15.82 -21.61
N PHE A 511 -5.50 16.50 -22.18
CA PHE A 511 -4.87 17.67 -21.58
C PHE A 511 -5.70 18.93 -21.74
N PHE A 512 -5.65 19.83 -20.74
CA PHE A 512 -6.21 21.18 -20.84
C PHE A 512 -5.63 21.94 -22.04
N GLY A 513 -4.33 21.94 -22.15
CA GLY A 513 -3.58 22.42 -23.32
C GLY A 513 -3.45 23.93 -23.41
N ARG A 514 -2.43 24.37 -24.15
CA ARG A 514 -2.12 25.80 -24.36
C ARG A 514 -3.23 26.57 -25.08
N GLN A 515 -4.00 25.90 -25.91
CA GLN A 515 -5.07 26.57 -26.69
C GLN A 515 -6.23 27.00 -25.79
N ARG A 516 -6.68 26.13 -24.86
CA ARG A 516 -7.71 26.48 -23.89
C ARG A 516 -7.24 27.57 -22.94
N LEU A 517 -5.97 27.48 -22.46
CA LEU A 517 -5.39 28.53 -21.65
C LEU A 517 -5.43 29.90 -22.37
N ARG A 518 -4.96 29.96 -23.61
CA ARG A 518 -4.99 31.21 -24.41
C ARG A 518 -6.40 31.74 -24.63
N GLN A 519 -7.38 30.87 -24.81
CA GLN A 519 -8.79 31.25 -24.97
C GLN A 519 -9.32 31.89 -23.68
N VAL A 520 -9.13 31.26 -22.54
CA VAL A 520 -9.54 31.82 -21.23
C VAL A 520 -8.88 33.17 -20.97
N VAL A 521 -7.57 33.26 -21.21
CA VAL A 521 -6.81 34.51 -21.04
C VAL A 521 -7.32 35.62 -21.99
N ALA A 522 -7.71 35.27 -23.23
CA ALA A 522 -8.28 36.22 -24.19
C ALA A 522 -9.67 36.72 -23.75
N GLU A 523 -10.51 35.83 -23.25
CA GLU A 523 -11.86 36.16 -22.78
C GLU A 523 -11.83 37.08 -21.55
N HIS A 524 -10.81 36.94 -20.71
CA HIS A 524 -10.65 37.65 -19.42
C HIS A 524 -9.55 38.73 -19.46
N HIS A 525 -9.10 39.17 -20.64
CA HIS A 525 -8.01 40.14 -20.77
C HIS A 525 -8.28 41.50 -20.10
N ALA A 526 -9.55 41.90 -20.03
CA ALA A 526 -9.98 43.16 -19.42
C ALA A 526 -10.18 43.07 -17.90
N ASP A 527 -10.19 41.84 -17.34
CA ASP A 527 -10.39 41.64 -15.89
C ASP A 527 -9.18 42.13 -15.10
N SER A 528 -9.37 42.31 -13.78
CA SER A 528 -8.26 42.58 -12.87
C SER A 528 -7.27 41.41 -12.83
N CYS A 529 -6.06 41.65 -12.30
CA CYS A 529 -5.06 40.63 -11.99
C CYS A 529 -5.70 39.43 -11.28
N GLN A 530 -6.47 39.67 -10.23
CA GLN A 530 -7.16 38.64 -9.43
C GLN A 530 -8.26 37.92 -10.28
N GLY A 531 -9.06 38.68 -11.04
CA GLY A 531 -10.13 38.10 -11.87
C GLY A 531 -9.59 37.16 -12.95
N LEU A 532 -8.49 37.57 -13.63
CA LEU A 532 -7.85 36.71 -14.62
C LEU A 532 -7.23 35.44 -13.99
N HIS A 533 -6.59 35.58 -12.82
CA HIS A 533 -6.04 34.44 -12.09
C HIS A 533 -7.15 33.44 -11.69
N GLU A 534 -8.25 33.92 -11.12
CA GLU A 534 -9.40 33.08 -10.74
C GLU A 534 -10.09 32.43 -11.94
N ALA A 535 -10.18 33.13 -13.06
CA ALA A 535 -10.76 32.60 -14.29
C ALA A 535 -9.95 31.41 -14.84
N VAL A 536 -8.62 31.51 -14.86
CA VAL A 536 -7.76 30.40 -15.29
C VAL A 536 -7.87 29.22 -14.34
N GLN A 537 -7.81 29.45 -13.01
CA GLN A 537 -7.98 28.37 -12.02
C GLN A 537 -9.33 27.68 -12.16
N SER A 538 -10.42 28.45 -12.30
CA SER A 538 -11.77 27.90 -12.44
C SER A 538 -11.92 27.08 -13.72
N ALA A 539 -11.31 27.54 -14.82
CA ALA A 539 -11.34 26.82 -16.10
C ALA A 539 -10.58 25.48 -16.03
N VAL A 540 -9.41 25.46 -15.37
CA VAL A 540 -8.66 24.21 -15.13
C VAL A 540 -9.47 23.26 -14.24
N ALA A 541 -10.00 23.76 -13.13
CA ALA A 541 -10.81 22.96 -12.19
C ALA A 541 -12.08 22.38 -12.86
N ALA A 542 -12.77 23.18 -13.68
CA ALA A 542 -13.95 22.74 -14.43
C ALA A 542 -13.60 21.68 -15.49
N PHE A 543 -12.40 21.76 -16.10
CA PHE A 543 -11.94 20.78 -17.08
C PHE A 543 -11.53 19.45 -16.47
N THR A 544 -10.85 19.49 -15.33
CA THR A 544 -10.35 18.29 -14.63
C THR A 544 -11.44 17.55 -13.85
N GLU A 545 -12.50 18.26 -13.46
CA GLU A 545 -13.60 17.69 -12.65
C GLU A 545 -13.06 16.99 -11.38
N SER A 546 -13.17 15.64 -11.34
CA SER A 546 -12.70 14.81 -10.23
C SER A 546 -11.43 14.00 -10.57
N ALA A 547 -10.77 14.28 -11.70
CA ALA A 547 -9.52 13.63 -12.06
C ALA A 547 -8.41 14.00 -11.07
N SER A 548 -7.53 13.04 -10.75
CA SER A 548 -6.39 13.29 -9.86
C SER A 548 -5.39 14.23 -10.53
N GLN A 549 -4.90 15.23 -9.78
CA GLN A 549 -3.86 16.13 -10.24
C GLN A 549 -2.55 15.35 -10.50
N ALA A 550 -2.03 15.46 -11.72
CA ALA A 550 -0.84 14.71 -12.13
C ALA A 550 0.48 15.46 -11.87
N ASP A 551 0.47 16.80 -11.88
CA ASP A 551 1.63 17.64 -11.62
C ASP A 551 1.28 18.89 -10.82
N ASP A 552 2.29 19.60 -10.29
CA ASP A 552 2.12 20.82 -9.54
C ASP A 552 1.53 21.92 -10.43
N ILE A 553 0.55 22.64 -9.92
CA ILE A 553 -0.12 23.72 -10.65
C ILE A 553 0.26 25.05 -10.05
N THR A 554 1.14 25.79 -10.71
CA THR A 554 1.54 27.14 -10.31
C THR A 554 1.13 28.15 -11.36
N LEU A 555 0.48 29.22 -10.92
CA LEU A 555 0.00 30.32 -11.75
C LEU A 555 0.30 31.65 -11.06
N VAL A 556 0.97 32.54 -11.78
CA VAL A 556 1.26 33.91 -11.34
C VAL A 556 0.79 34.90 -12.41
N VAL A 557 0.04 35.90 -12.00
CA VAL A 557 -0.40 36.99 -12.88
C VAL A 557 0.16 38.30 -12.33
N ILE A 558 0.80 39.08 -13.17
CA ILE A 558 1.32 40.42 -12.83
C ILE A 558 0.68 41.44 -13.76
N GLU A 559 0.03 42.45 -13.23
CA GLU A 559 -0.61 43.56 -13.95
C GLU A 559 0.23 44.84 -13.78
N TYR A 560 0.73 45.40 -14.88
CA TYR A 560 1.40 46.70 -14.88
C TYR A 560 0.36 47.83 -14.97
N ARG A 561 0.44 48.81 -14.08
CA ARG A 561 -0.56 49.89 -13.99
C ARG A 561 -0.02 51.25 -14.42
N GLY A 562 1.30 51.34 -14.65
CA GLY A 562 1.94 52.59 -15.03
C GLY A 562 2.24 53.51 -13.83
N GLU A 563 2.88 54.62 -14.10
CA GLU A 563 3.12 55.63 -13.11
C GLU A 563 1.81 56.34 -12.76
N TYR A 564 1.51 56.39 -11.46
CA TYR A 564 0.52 57.31 -10.91
C TYR A 564 1.17 58.64 -10.60
#